data_70cf04495f27afb4355151871624a896
#
_entry.id   70cf04495f27afb4355151871624a896
#
_cell.length_a   1.000
_cell.length_b   1.000
_cell.length_c   1.000
_cell.angle_alpha   90.00
_cell.angle_beta   90.00
_cell.angle_gamma   90.00
#
_symmetry.space_group_name_H-M   'P 1'
#
loop_
_entity.id
_entity.type
_entity.pdbx_description
1 polymer ?
#
loop_
_entity_poly.entity_id
_entity_poly.type
_entity_poly.pdbx_seq_one_letter_code
_entity_poly.pdbx_strand_id
1 'polypeptide(L)'
;EIFARAYPGVEANFMEKSELFYKLWEDAVIEQKDCNVVWNLCFRGQGDCPFWSSDTSGQFDTPQKRGKLISNIIKKQCDIVKKYVKNPVFCTNLYGEIMELYKDGYIELDEGIIKVKADNGYGKMVTRRRDNHAARVSSMPVKDGGRQGIYYHVSFYDLQAANHITMLPNTVDFVNRELS
;
A
#
# COMPACT_ATOMS: atom_id res chain seq x y z
N GLU A 1 -8.46 9.02 -7.68
CA GLU A 1 -9.88 9.38 -7.94
C GLU A 1 -10.50 10.20 -6.81
N ILE A 2 -10.38 9.78 -5.53
CA ILE A 2 -10.98 10.49 -4.38
C ILE A 2 -10.46 11.94 -4.29
N PHE A 3 -9.14 12.13 -4.42
CA PHE A 3 -8.53 13.47 -4.41
C PHE A 3 -9.08 14.37 -5.54
N ALA A 4 -9.19 13.83 -6.75
CA ALA A 4 -9.70 14.59 -7.88
C ALA A 4 -11.19 14.95 -7.74
N ARG A 5 -11.98 14.16 -7.02
CA ARG A 5 -13.38 14.50 -6.69
C ARG A 5 -13.46 15.59 -5.62
N ALA A 6 -12.60 15.54 -4.61
CA ALA A 6 -12.56 16.52 -3.52
C ALA A 6 -12.03 17.89 -4.00
N TYR A 7 -11.08 17.87 -4.92
CA TYR A 7 -10.41 19.07 -5.44
C TYR A 7 -10.42 19.09 -6.98
N PRO A 8 -11.56 19.39 -7.62
CA PRO A 8 -11.67 19.44 -9.08
C PRO A 8 -10.67 20.44 -9.68
N GLY A 9 -9.95 20.02 -10.72
CA GLY A 9 -8.95 20.86 -11.40
C GLY A 9 -7.60 20.98 -10.70
N VAL A 10 -7.42 20.37 -9.52
CA VAL A 10 -6.14 20.30 -8.83
C VAL A 10 -5.45 18.98 -9.16
N GLU A 11 -4.18 19.05 -9.59
CA GLU A 11 -3.39 17.86 -9.83
C GLU A 11 -3.14 17.09 -8.52
N ALA A 12 -3.33 15.77 -8.57
CA ALA A 12 -3.12 14.89 -7.42
C ALA A 12 -1.62 14.58 -7.23
N ASN A 13 -0.84 15.61 -6.93
CA ASN A 13 0.59 15.50 -6.63
C ASN A 13 0.84 15.68 -5.14
N PHE A 14 1.10 14.58 -4.44
CA PHE A 14 1.36 14.61 -2.99
C PHE A 14 2.59 15.44 -2.65
N MET A 15 3.63 15.42 -3.47
CA MET A 15 4.88 16.12 -3.19
C MET A 15 4.69 17.64 -3.08
N GLU A 16 3.75 18.18 -3.86
CA GLU A 16 3.43 19.61 -3.88
C GLU A 16 2.22 19.97 -3.02
N LYS A 17 1.30 19.02 -2.84
CA LYS A 17 -0.03 19.26 -2.26
C LYS A 17 -0.29 18.42 -1.01
N SER A 18 0.76 18.04 -0.27
CA SER A 18 0.64 17.15 0.91
C SER A 18 -0.41 17.61 1.92
N GLU A 19 -0.55 18.90 2.15
CA GLU A 19 -1.52 19.45 3.09
C GLU A 19 -2.98 19.17 2.65
N LEU A 20 -3.26 19.23 1.36
CA LEU A 20 -4.60 18.88 0.84
C LEU A 20 -4.89 17.38 0.99
N PHE A 21 -3.88 16.52 0.82
CA PHE A 21 -4.03 15.08 1.07
C PHE A 21 -4.33 14.79 2.54
N TYR A 22 -3.62 15.45 3.46
CA TYR A 22 -3.87 15.26 4.89
C TYR A 22 -5.20 15.86 5.32
N LYS A 23 -5.60 17.01 4.75
CA LYS A 23 -6.92 17.57 5.00
C LYS A 23 -8.02 16.61 4.55
N LEU A 24 -7.93 16.08 3.32
CA LEU A 24 -8.89 15.11 2.81
C LEU A 24 -8.95 13.86 3.68
N TRP A 25 -7.80 13.38 4.16
CA TRP A 25 -7.73 12.27 5.10
C TRP A 25 -8.43 12.59 6.43
N GLU A 26 -8.17 13.76 7.00
CA GLU A 26 -8.79 14.19 8.25
C GLU A 26 -10.30 14.37 8.11
N ASP A 27 -10.77 14.96 7.02
CA ASP A 27 -12.19 15.10 6.71
C ASP A 27 -12.88 13.72 6.63
N ALA A 28 -12.26 12.75 5.95
CA ALA A 28 -12.77 11.37 5.87
C ALA A 28 -12.76 10.64 7.22
N VAL A 29 -11.77 10.91 8.08
CA VAL A 29 -11.72 10.37 9.44
C VAL A 29 -12.86 10.93 10.30
N ILE A 30 -13.10 12.23 10.22
CA ILE A 30 -14.19 12.90 10.97
C ILE A 30 -15.56 12.33 10.55
N GLU A 31 -15.75 12.11 9.25
CA GLU A 31 -17.00 11.56 8.70
C GLU A 31 -17.24 10.10 9.15
N GLN A 32 -16.18 9.31 9.31
CA GLN A 32 -16.26 7.87 9.58
C GLN A 32 -15.87 7.47 11.01
N LYS A 33 -15.60 8.42 11.90
CA LYS A 33 -15.08 8.16 13.26
C LYS A 33 -15.97 7.25 14.12
N ASP A 34 -17.27 7.25 13.86
CA ASP A 34 -18.26 6.46 14.58
C ASP A 34 -18.59 5.12 13.86
N CYS A 35 -17.93 4.85 12.74
CA CYS A 35 -18.07 3.62 11.98
C CYS A 35 -17.07 2.56 12.43
N ASN A 36 -17.40 1.29 12.18
CA ASN A 36 -16.46 0.17 12.40
C ASN A 36 -15.51 0.06 11.19
N VAL A 37 -14.39 0.78 11.25
CA VAL A 37 -13.44 0.92 10.13
C VAL A 37 -12.07 0.36 10.50
N VAL A 38 -11.45 -0.35 9.56
CA VAL A 38 -10.01 -0.60 9.56
C VAL A 38 -9.35 0.47 8.69
N TRP A 39 -8.52 1.31 9.28
CA TRP A 39 -7.89 2.45 8.62
C TRP A 39 -6.71 1.99 7.77
N ASN A 40 -6.87 2.07 6.45
CA ASN A 40 -5.82 1.70 5.51
C ASN A 40 -4.87 2.88 5.28
N LEU A 41 -3.63 2.72 5.74
CA LEU A 41 -2.60 3.76 5.75
C LEU A 41 -1.75 3.72 4.49
N CYS A 42 -1.12 4.86 4.20
CA CYS A 42 -0.37 5.14 3.00
C CYS A 42 -1.26 5.23 1.76
N PHE A 43 -0.68 5.55 0.62
CA PHE A 43 -1.35 5.64 -0.68
C PHE A 43 -0.31 5.52 -1.79
N ARG A 44 -0.80 5.26 -2.99
CA ARG A 44 0.01 5.28 -4.21
C ARG A 44 -0.24 6.57 -5.01
N GLY A 45 0.68 6.87 -5.91
CA GLY A 45 0.52 7.96 -6.86
C GLY A 45 -0.55 7.67 -7.92
N GLN A 46 -0.84 8.66 -8.70
CA GLN A 46 -1.78 8.56 -9.81
C GLN A 46 -1.27 7.54 -10.85
N GLY A 47 -2.19 6.80 -11.46
CA GLY A 47 -1.85 5.79 -12.47
C GLY A 47 -1.17 4.54 -11.91
N ASP A 48 -1.41 4.21 -10.64
CA ASP A 48 -0.80 3.04 -9.96
C ASP A 48 0.74 3.09 -9.92
N CYS A 49 1.30 4.29 -9.92
CA CYS A 49 2.73 4.51 -9.78
C CYS A 49 3.12 4.87 -8.35
N PRO A 50 4.38 4.68 -7.95
CA PRO A 50 4.89 5.28 -6.72
C PRO A 50 4.69 6.81 -6.75
N PHE A 51 4.23 7.39 -5.63
CA PHE A 51 3.96 8.83 -5.60
C PHE A 51 5.21 9.71 -5.78
N TRP A 52 6.41 9.18 -5.53
CA TRP A 52 7.67 9.86 -5.87
C TRP A 52 8.05 9.80 -7.34
N SER A 53 7.28 9.11 -8.18
CA SER A 53 7.53 9.10 -9.64
C SER A 53 7.38 10.47 -10.28
N SER A 54 6.63 11.38 -9.65
CA SER A 54 6.49 12.78 -10.07
C SER A 54 7.53 13.71 -9.44
N ASP A 55 8.45 13.19 -8.61
CA ASP A 55 9.52 14.02 -8.02
C ASP A 55 10.58 14.38 -9.05
N THR A 56 10.57 15.62 -9.50
CA THR A 56 11.57 16.18 -10.41
C THR A 56 12.75 16.84 -9.68
N SER A 57 12.62 16.98 -8.35
CA SER A 57 13.64 17.65 -7.51
C SER A 57 14.83 16.74 -7.16
N GLY A 58 14.67 15.41 -7.31
CA GLY A 58 15.63 14.41 -6.83
C GLY A 58 15.67 14.27 -5.31
N GLN A 59 14.70 14.86 -4.59
CA GLN A 59 14.64 14.79 -3.14
C GLN A 59 14.44 13.35 -2.64
N PHE A 60 13.76 12.49 -3.43
CA PHE A 60 13.45 11.11 -3.09
C PHE A 60 14.15 10.11 -4.03
N ASP A 61 15.39 10.38 -4.34
CA ASP A 61 16.24 9.60 -5.27
C ASP A 61 16.74 8.27 -4.66
N THR A 62 16.78 8.16 -3.32
CA THR A 62 17.25 6.95 -2.64
C THR A 62 16.15 6.16 -1.93
N PRO A 63 16.29 4.82 -1.80
CA PRO A 63 15.36 3.99 -1.05
C PRO A 63 15.16 4.46 0.40
N GLN A 64 16.23 4.91 1.07
CA GLN A 64 16.19 5.41 2.44
C GLN A 64 15.26 6.63 2.57
N LYS A 65 15.40 7.61 1.67
CA LYS A 65 14.56 8.81 1.65
C LYS A 65 13.10 8.48 1.38
N ARG A 66 12.84 7.55 0.46
CA ARG A 66 11.50 7.04 0.14
C ARG A 66 10.86 6.32 1.32
N GLY A 67 11.59 5.42 1.96
CA GLY A 67 11.12 4.69 3.14
C GLY A 67 10.80 5.63 4.31
N LYS A 68 11.67 6.61 4.58
CA LYS A 68 11.44 7.62 5.61
C LYS A 68 10.19 8.46 5.32
N LEU A 69 9.97 8.83 4.07
CA LEU A 69 8.77 9.57 3.67
C LEU A 69 7.50 8.76 3.93
N ILE A 70 7.48 7.47 3.53
CA ILE A 70 6.35 6.56 3.78
C ILE A 70 6.10 6.42 5.28
N SER A 71 7.13 6.19 6.08
CA SER A 71 7.02 6.09 7.54
C SER A 71 6.40 7.35 8.16
N ASN A 72 6.82 8.53 7.71
CA ASN A 72 6.28 9.81 8.16
C ASN A 72 4.81 10.00 7.76
N ILE A 73 4.44 9.60 6.54
CA ILE A 73 3.04 9.65 6.07
C ILE A 73 2.15 8.76 6.94
N ILE A 74 2.55 7.51 7.14
CA ILE A 74 1.82 6.54 7.95
C ILE A 74 1.65 7.06 9.37
N LYS A 75 2.72 7.55 9.99
CA LYS A 75 2.67 8.12 11.33
C LYS A 75 1.70 9.29 11.40
N LYS A 76 1.78 10.26 10.48
CA LYS A 76 0.88 11.42 10.45
C LYS A 76 -0.58 11.01 10.26
N GLN A 77 -0.85 10.00 9.41
CA GLN A 77 -2.19 9.46 9.23
C GLN A 77 -2.71 8.79 10.52
N CYS A 78 -1.88 7.99 11.20
CA CYS A 78 -2.22 7.40 12.50
C CYS A 78 -2.54 8.47 13.55
N ASP A 79 -1.71 9.52 13.62
CA ASP A 79 -1.89 10.61 14.59
C ASP A 79 -3.21 11.37 14.35
N ILE A 80 -3.58 11.57 13.08
CA ILE A 80 -4.88 12.17 12.73
C ILE A 80 -6.03 11.29 13.21
N VAL A 81 -6.01 9.98 12.91
CA VAL A 81 -7.08 9.06 13.33
C VAL A 81 -7.22 9.01 14.86
N LYS A 82 -6.09 8.94 15.57
CA LYS A 82 -6.06 8.88 17.05
C LYS A 82 -6.64 10.13 17.75
N LYS A 83 -6.77 11.24 17.04
CA LYS A 83 -7.47 12.45 17.59
C LYS A 83 -8.98 12.20 17.75
N TYR A 84 -9.57 11.38 16.90
CA TYR A 84 -11.03 11.22 16.76
C TYR A 84 -11.52 9.84 17.15
N VAL A 85 -10.68 8.80 17.08
CA VAL A 85 -11.03 7.40 17.30
C VAL A 85 -10.23 6.82 18.46
N LYS A 86 -10.91 6.27 19.47
CA LYS A 86 -10.28 5.83 20.73
C LYS A 86 -9.38 4.61 20.59
N ASN A 87 -9.80 3.61 19.84
CA ASN A 87 -9.05 2.34 19.66
C ASN A 87 -9.02 1.96 18.18
N PRO A 88 -8.31 2.73 17.34
CA PRO A 88 -8.33 2.50 15.91
C PRO A 88 -7.58 1.23 15.55
N VAL A 89 -8.08 0.50 14.55
CA VAL A 89 -7.36 -0.60 13.92
C VAL A 89 -6.76 -0.10 12.62
N PHE A 90 -5.47 -0.33 12.44
CA PHE A 90 -4.73 0.13 11.29
C PHE A 90 -4.25 -1.03 10.43
N CYS A 91 -4.22 -0.82 9.12
CA CYS A 91 -3.52 -1.68 8.18
C CYS A 91 -2.74 -0.84 7.16
N THR A 92 -1.77 -1.45 6.51
CA THR A 92 -1.06 -0.87 5.37
C THR A 92 -0.77 -1.93 4.33
N ASN A 93 -0.95 -1.58 3.05
CA ASN A 93 -0.67 -2.49 1.95
C ASN A 93 0.80 -2.40 1.55
N LEU A 94 1.52 -3.50 1.75
CA LEU A 94 2.89 -3.67 1.30
C LEU A 94 2.86 -4.21 -0.13
N TYR A 95 2.64 -3.34 -1.10
CA TYR A 95 2.50 -3.67 -2.51
C TYR A 95 3.71 -3.17 -3.33
N GLY A 96 4.21 -4.01 -4.22
CA GLY A 96 5.28 -3.66 -5.15
C GLY A 96 6.52 -3.10 -4.44
N GLU A 97 6.89 -1.88 -4.80
CA GLU A 97 8.07 -1.18 -4.28
C GLU A 97 8.02 -0.90 -2.77
N ILE A 98 6.83 -0.78 -2.19
CA ILE A 98 6.68 -0.58 -0.74
C ILE A 98 7.10 -1.83 0.02
N MET A 99 6.81 -3.03 -0.51
CA MET A 99 7.27 -4.28 0.08
C MET A 99 8.80 -4.37 0.07
N GLU A 100 9.44 -3.98 -1.03
CA GLU A 100 10.90 -3.97 -1.11
C GLU A 100 11.51 -3.04 -0.07
N LEU A 101 11.03 -1.80 0.00
CA LEU A 101 11.48 -0.81 0.99
C LEU A 101 11.28 -1.31 2.44
N TYR A 102 10.16 -1.98 2.71
CA TYR A 102 9.89 -2.56 4.03
C TYR A 102 10.85 -3.70 4.36
N LYS A 103 11.09 -4.62 3.42
CA LYS A 103 12.01 -5.76 3.61
C LYS A 103 13.47 -5.32 3.81
N ASP A 104 13.86 -4.25 3.14
CA ASP A 104 15.19 -3.65 3.26
C ASP A 104 15.35 -2.79 4.52
N GLY A 105 14.30 -2.70 5.35
CA GLY A 105 14.34 -1.98 6.63
C GLY A 105 14.26 -0.46 6.51
N TYR A 106 13.83 0.07 5.36
CA TYR A 106 13.69 1.52 5.16
C TYR A 106 12.34 2.09 5.61
N ILE A 107 11.35 1.21 5.86
CA ILE A 107 10.03 1.60 6.37
C ILE A 107 9.89 1.09 7.80
N GLU A 108 9.62 2.01 8.72
CA GLU A 108 9.29 1.72 10.11
C GLU A 108 7.76 1.68 10.28
N LEU A 109 7.25 0.59 10.85
CA LEU A 109 5.84 0.39 11.15
C LEU A 109 5.68 0.00 12.62
N ASP A 110 4.71 0.63 13.30
CA ASP A 110 4.31 0.22 14.64
C ASP A 110 3.80 -1.24 14.63
N GLU A 111 4.07 -2.00 15.68
CA GLU A 111 3.68 -3.43 15.80
C GLU A 111 2.17 -3.66 15.64
N GLY A 112 1.35 -2.70 16.09
CA GLY A 112 -0.11 -2.77 16.01
C GLY A 112 -0.68 -2.66 14.59
N ILE A 113 0.12 -2.22 13.62
CA ILE A 113 -0.33 -2.06 12.23
C ILE A 113 -0.35 -3.41 11.53
N ILE A 114 -1.50 -3.78 10.97
CA ILE A 114 -1.66 -5.00 10.16
C ILE A 114 -0.91 -4.80 8.83
N LYS A 115 0.09 -5.64 8.59
CA LYS A 115 0.90 -5.62 7.37
C LYS A 115 0.25 -6.50 6.31
N VAL A 116 -0.46 -5.88 5.36
CA VAL A 116 -1.11 -6.60 4.26
C VAL A 116 -0.10 -6.78 3.13
N LYS A 117 0.35 -8.00 2.94
CA LYS A 117 1.36 -8.36 1.95
C LYS A 117 0.69 -8.80 0.65
N ALA A 118 1.09 -8.21 -0.46
CA ALA A 118 0.52 -8.48 -1.77
C ALA A 118 1.31 -9.53 -2.53
N ASP A 119 0.61 -10.31 -3.34
CA ASP A 119 1.23 -11.16 -4.35
C ASP A 119 1.75 -10.33 -5.53
N ASN A 120 2.32 -11.00 -6.53
CA ASN A 120 2.83 -10.34 -7.73
C ASN A 120 1.76 -10.01 -8.78
N GLY A 121 0.47 -10.16 -8.47
CA GLY A 121 -0.64 -10.01 -9.41
C GLY A 121 -0.99 -11.29 -10.18
N TYR A 122 -0.19 -12.34 -10.06
CA TYR A 122 -0.37 -13.62 -10.76
C TYR A 122 -0.35 -14.82 -9.80
N GLY A 123 -0.75 -14.61 -8.55
CA GLY A 123 -0.92 -15.67 -7.56
C GLY A 123 0.38 -16.20 -6.94
N LYS A 124 1.49 -15.48 -7.05
CA LYS A 124 2.74 -15.81 -6.35
C LYS A 124 3.03 -14.80 -5.27
N MET A 125 3.26 -15.25 -4.04
CA MET A 125 3.57 -14.40 -2.88
C MET A 125 5.02 -13.90 -2.92
N VAL A 126 5.32 -13.11 -3.94
CA VAL A 126 6.59 -12.41 -4.15
C VAL A 126 6.30 -11.02 -4.73
N THR A 127 7.23 -10.09 -4.59
CA THR A 127 7.13 -8.75 -5.19
C THR A 127 7.07 -8.81 -6.72
N ARG A 128 6.46 -7.81 -7.34
CA ARG A 128 6.54 -7.62 -8.79
C ARG A 128 8.00 -7.38 -9.18
N ARG A 129 8.38 -7.88 -10.37
CA ARG A 129 9.68 -7.57 -10.92
C ARG A 129 9.77 -6.10 -11.31
N ARG A 130 10.84 -5.45 -10.88
CA ARG A 130 11.16 -4.09 -11.28
C ARG A 130 11.77 -4.07 -12.68
N ASP A 131 12.64 -5.04 -12.93
CA ASP A 131 13.28 -5.32 -14.23
C ASP A 131 13.46 -6.83 -14.39
N ASN A 132 13.99 -7.26 -15.54
CA ASN A 132 14.13 -8.68 -15.84
C ASN A 132 15.19 -9.41 -15.01
N HIS A 133 16.05 -8.71 -14.31
CA HIS A 133 17.22 -9.25 -13.61
C HIS A 133 17.13 -9.11 -12.09
N ALA A 134 16.25 -8.24 -11.59
CA ALA A 134 16.09 -8.04 -10.14
C ALA A 134 15.55 -9.30 -9.45
N ALA A 135 16.16 -9.67 -8.34
CA ALA A 135 15.65 -10.72 -7.48
C ALA A 135 14.27 -10.32 -6.91
N ARG A 136 13.35 -11.29 -6.85
CA ARG A 136 12.04 -11.07 -6.22
C ARG A 136 12.16 -11.25 -4.72
N VAL A 137 11.48 -10.39 -3.97
CA VAL A 137 11.39 -10.48 -2.53
C VAL A 137 10.15 -11.28 -2.15
N SER A 138 10.28 -12.23 -1.22
CA SER A 138 9.14 -12.98 -0.71
C SER A 138 8.17 -12.06 0.02
N SER A 139 6.89 -12.16 -0.31
CA SER A 139 5.79 -11.49 0.38
C SER A 139 4.96 -12.43 1.27
N MET A 140 5.43 -13.66 1.48
CA MET A 140 4.81 -14.58 2.43
C MET A 140 4.81 -14.00 3.85
N PRO A 141 3.75 -14.25 4.62
CA PRO A 141 3.74 -13.99 6.06
C PRO A 141 4.93 -14.66 6.75
N VAL A 142 5.43 -14.05 7.81
CA VAL A 142 6.53 -14.60 8.61
C VAL A 142 6.07 -14.82 10.05
N LYS A 143 6.56 -15.88 10.70
CA LYS A 143 6.09 -16.30 12.02
C LYS A 143 6.13 -15.17 13.06
N ASP A 144 7.19 -14.38 13.07
CA ASP A 144 7.40 -13.30 14.05
C ASP A 144 7.08 -11.91 13.48
N GLY A 145 6.26 -11.86 12.43
CA GLY A 145 5.93 -10.62 11.71
C GLY A 145 4.82 -9.78 12.32
N GLY A 146 4.31 -10.12 13.51
CA GLY A 146 3.15 -9.47 14.13
C GLY A 146 1.86 -9.73 13.36
N ARG A 147 0.91 -8.79 13.42
CA ARG A 147 -0.37 -8.92 12.69
C ARG A 147 -0.14 -8.75 11.18
N GLN A 148 -0.56 -9.74 10.42
CA GLN A 148 -0.35 -9.79 8.97
C GLN A 148 -1.64 -10.16 8.26
N GLY A 149 -1.79 -9.68 7.02
CA GLY A 149 -2.84 -10.02 6.09
C GLY A 149 -2.26 -10.25 4.71
N ILE A 150 -3.09 -10.74 3.80
CA ILE A 150 -2.71 -11.04 2.44
C ILE A 150 -3.67 -10.36 1.47
N TYR A 151 -3.11 -9.70 0.47
CA TYR A 151 -3.80 -9.25 -0.72
C TYR A 151 -3.44 -10.20 -1.88
N TYR A 152 -4.37 -11.07 -2.22
CA TYR A 152 -4.16 -12.13 -3.19
C TYR A 152 -5.06 -11.97 -4.41
N HIS A 153 -4.48 -11.98 -5.59
CA HIS A 153 -5.22 -11.95 -6.84
C HIS A 153 -5.76 -13.36 -7.17
N VAL A 154 -7.05 -13.56 -6.98
CA VAL A 154 -7.73 -14.82 -7.36
C VAL A 154 -7.97 -14.92 -8.87
N SER A 155 -8.03 -13.77 -9.54
CA SER A 155 -8.09 -13.64 -11.00
C SER A 155 -7.45 -12.31 -11.40
N PHE A 156 -7.03 -12.20 -12.64
CA PHE A 156 -6.40 -11.00 -13.17
C PHE A 156 -6.95 -10.63 -14.54
N TYR A 157 -7.18 -9.33 -14.75
CA TYR A 157 -7.52 -8.81 -16.07
C TYR A 157 -6.24 -8.66 -16.89
N ASP A 158 -6.01 -9.59 -17.80
CA ASP A 158 -4.84 -9.60 -18.65
C ASP A 158 -5.17 -9.02 -20.03
N LEU A 159 -4.70 -7.81 -20.27
CA LEU A 159 -4.89 -7.10 -21.55
C LEU A 159 -4.21 -7.80 -22.73
N GLN A 160 -3.29 -8.71 -22.47
CA GLN A 160 -2.57 -9.48 -23.51
C GLN A 160 -3.22 -10.84 -23.79
N ALA A 161 -4.11 -11.30 -22.90
CA ALA A 161 -4.82 -12.55 -23.10
C ALA A 161 -6.05 -12.35 -24.01
N ALA A 162 -6.37 -13.34 -24.80
CA ALA A 162 -7.54 -13.31 -25.70
C ALA A 162 -8.86 -13.10 -24.97
N ASN A 163 -8.98 -13.61 -23.76
CA ASN A 163 -10.19 -13.51 -22.92
C ASN A 163 -10.13 -12.40 -21.86
N HIS A 164 -9.04 -11.68 -21.74
CA HIS A 164 -8.79 -10.57 -20.81
C HIS A 164 -8.99 -10.85 -19.32
N ILE A 165 -9.64 -11.93 -18.93
CA ILE A 165 -9.83 -12.36 -17.55
C ILE A 165 -9.28 -13.77 -17.41
N THR A 166 -8.25 -13.91 -16.59
CA THR A 166 -7.61 -15.19 -16.32
C THR A 166 -7.82 -15.56 -14.85
N MET A 167 -8.45 -16.70 -14.59
CA MET A 167 -8.44 -17.28 -13.25
C MET A 167 -7.07 -17.90 -13.02
N LEU A 168 -6.44 -17.55 -11.90
CA LEU A 168 -5.13 -18.08 -11.57
C LEU A 168 -5.27 -19.57 -11.18
N PRO A 169 -4.48 -20.46 -11.79
CA PRO A 169 -4.49 -21.87 -11.43
C PRO A 169 -4.01 -22.05 -9.99
N ASN A 170 -4.54 -23.07 -9.33
CA ASN A 170 -4.18 -23.45 -7.96
C ASN A 170 -4.56 -22.45 -6.85
N THR A 171 -5.37 -21.41 -7.13
CA THR A 171 -5.76 -20.42 -6.12
C THR A 171 -6.40 -21.07 -4.89
N VAL A 172 -7.38 -21.96 -5.07
CA VAL A 172 -8.09 -22.61 -3.95
C VAL A 172 -7.13 -23.49 -3.14
N ASP A 173 -6.31 -24.28 -3.81
CA ASP A 173 -5.34 -25.17 -3.21
C ASP A 173 -4.24 -24.37 -2.46
N PHE A 174 -3.75 -23.30 -3.06
CA PHE A 174 -2.79 -22.41 -2.41
C PHE A 174 -3.37 -21.76 -1.15
N VAL A 175 -4.56 -21.19 -1.22
CA VAL A 175 -5.21 -20.55 -0.07
C VAL A 175 -5.43 -21.57 1.06
N ASN A 176 -5.89 -22.78 0.75
CA ASN A 176 -6.14 -23.80 1.75
C ASN A 176 -4.85 -24.33 2.41
N ARG A 177 -3.73 -24.41 1.70
CA ARG A 177 -2.51 -25.02 2.24
C ARG A 177 -1.53 -24.02 2.82
N GLU A 178 -1.45 -22.85 2.24
CA GLU A 178 -0.39 -21.89 2.54
C GLU A 178 -0.86 -20.69 3.38
N LEU A 179 -2.17 -20.43 3.36
CA LEU A 179 -2.72 -19.21 3.95
C LEU A 179 -3.78 -19.45 5.04
N SER A 180 -4.19 -20.71 5.29
CA SER A 180 -5.19 -21.08 6.32
C SER A 180 -4.58 -21.45 7.70
#